data_12a4dfdf3e445fd5176f653232af9cca
#
_entry.id   12a4dfdf3e445fd5176f653232af9cca
#
_cell.length_a   1.000
_cell.length_b   1.000
_cell.length_c   1.000
_cell.angle_alpha   90.00
_cell.angle_beta   90.00
_cell.angle_gamma   90.00
#
_symmetry.space_group_name_H-M   'P 1'
#
loop_
_entity.id
_entity.type
_entity.pdbx_description
1 polymer ?
#
loop_
_entity_poly.entity_id
_entity_poly.type
_entity_poly.pdbx_seq_one_letter_code
_entity_poly.pdbx_strand_id
1 'polypeptide(L)'
;MFSLDFKIKIDRILFGALAYILDRMAFFLGRFLNINHSITKENVKNVVIAKYLGLGSIVRSQVIIEDIKTVFPNAKIYYLTSKKNKAIFDIIRNVDKVFTIDDAGIISMAFSTFNLIKNLLKIKVDVFMDLEVYSRYSTCISIMSCARNRYGFFRHDIHWHIGVYTHMLYFNNQKNISEIYLQLSKYLTRSGNNYKSLPSFNFREDNKKEVEDYFLKNLKRKEKDLYIGINANASELALERRYPPAYFTELIENLLNIKNVYIFLIGSPSERQYLEKEIYNKLNAKNRDKVFLTAGLFSLNGSIYLLSKFDLFITTDSGPLHFAYAQNINIISIWGTGSYWHYGYMNYDKEYFLMANIYCSPCLYLTVKPPCRGHNICL
;
A
#
# COMPACT_ATOMS: atom_id res chain seq x y z
N MET A 1 -6.94 20.86 2.09
CA MET A 1 -5.95 19.77 2.16
C MET A 1 -4.69 20.22 1.46
N PHE A 2 -3.50 20.05 2.05
CA PHE A 2 -2.26 20.46 1.40
C PHE A 2 -1.96 19.55 0.20
N SER A 3 -1.39 20.14 -0.87
CA SER A 3 -0.94 19.39 -2.03
C SER A 3 0.18 18.41 -1.65
N LEU A 4 0.33 17.34 -2.43
CA LEU A 4 1.41 16.37 -2.22
C LEU A 4 2.79 17.02 -2.29
N ASP A 5 3.01 17.95 -3.24
CA ASP A 5 4.26 18.69 -3.40
C ASP A 5 4.60 19.52 -2.15
N PHE A 6 3.61 20.14 -1.51
CA PHE A 6 3.82 20.89 -0.28
C PHE A 6 4.23 19.97 0.88
N LYS A 7 3.59 18.80 1.01
CA LYS A 7 3.95 17.78 2.01
C LYS A 7 5.39 17.28 1.81
N ILE A 8 5.77 17.00 0.57
CA ILE A 8 7.14 16.59 0.21
C ILE A 8 8.16 17.68 0.57
N LYS A 9 7.84 18.96 0.30
CA LYS A 9 8.72 20.07 0.68
C LYS A 9 8.94 20.18 2.20
N ILE A 10 7.87 20.10 2.99
CA ILE A 10 7.96 20.12 4.45
C ILE A 10 8.77 18.91 4.95
N ASP A 11 8.50 17.72 4.46
CA ASP A 11 9.24 16.51 4.83
C ASP A 11 10.73 16.69 4.53
N ARG A 12 11.05 17.21 3.35
CA ARG A 12 12.44 17.40 2.92
C ARG A 12 13.19 18.45 3.70
N ILE A 13 12.59 19.60 4.01
CA ILE A 13 13.29 20.73 4.63
C ILE A 13 13.22 20.61 6.16
N LEU A 14 12.02 20.66 6.72
CA LEU A 14 11.82 20.72 8.17
C LEU A 14 12.23 19.40 8.84
N PHE A 15 11.63 18.29 8.40
CA PHE A 15 11.95 16.98 8.98
C PHE A 15 13.32 16.48 8.56
N GLY A 16 13.87 16.95 7.43
CA GLY A 16 15.27 16.69 7.06
C GLY A 16 16.27 17.26 8.06
N ALA A 17 16.12 18.53 8.42
CA ALA A 17 16.98 19.19 9.42
C ALA A 17 16.80 18.54 10.81
N LEU A 18 15.55 18.31 11.22
CA LEU A 18 15.26 17.69 12.51
C LEU A 18 15.82 16.26 12.57
N ALA A 19 15.64 15.46 11.53
CA ALA A 19 16.14 14.10 11.47
C ALA A 19 17.68 14.06 11.56
N TYR A 20 18.39 14.99 10.90
CA TYR A 20 19.85 15.10 11.00
C TYR A 20 20.31 15.40 12.43
N ILE A 21 19.66 16.35 13.12
CA ILE A 21 19.98 16.67 14.52
C ILE A 21 19.73 15.46 15.42
N LEU A 22 18.55 14.85 15.29
CA LEU A 22 18.17 13.66 16.08
C LEU A 22 19.11 12.47 15.81
N ASP A 23 19.55 12.30 14.57
CA ASP A 23 20.54 11.28 14.20
C ASP A 23 21.86 11.45 14.98
N ARG A 24 22.42 12.67 14.99
CA ARG A 24 23.64 12.95 15.73
C ARG A 24 23.46 12.76 17.24
N MET A 25 22.34 13.25 17.78
CA MET A 25 22.01 13.04 19.20
C MET A 25 21.90 11.54 19.55
N ALA A 26 21.18 10.77 18.75
CA ALA A 26 21.01 9.33 18.97
C ALA A 26 22.35 8.58 18.88
N PHE A 27 23.22 8.95 17.94
CA PHE A 27 24.55 8.37 17.80
C PHE A 27 25.41 8.60 19.06
N PHE A 28 25.50 9.83 19.54
CA PHE A 28 26.30 10.15 20.71
C PHE A 28 25.72 9.56 22.00
N LEU A 29 24.40 9.68 22.20
CA LEU A 29 23.73 9.11 23.38
C LEU A 29 23.81 7.59 23.40
N GLY A 30 23.62 6.93 22.27
CA GLY A 30 23.70 5.47 22.17
C GLY A 30 25.10 4.95 22.53
N ARG A 31 26.14 5.67 22.09
CA ARG A 31 27.54 5.35 22.44
C ARG A 31 27.83 5.60 23.92
N PHE A 32 27.34 6.69 24.47
CA PHE A 32 27.54 7.04 25.87
C PHE A 32 26.80 6.07 26.83
N LEU A 33 25.55 5.73 26.51
CA LEU A 33 24.73 4.85 27.34
C LEU A 33 25.04 3.37 27.14
N ASN A 34 25.87 3.00 26.18
CA ASN A 34 26.26 1.65 25.85
C ASN A 34 25.06 0.67 25.77
N ILE A 35 24.01 1.09 25.03
CA ILE A 35 22.76 0.36 24.95
C ILE A 35 22.98 -1.00 24.27
N ASN A 36 22.60 -2.08 24.97
CA ASN A 36 22.66 -3.42 24.40
C ASN A 36 21.49 -3.64 23.42
N HIS A 37 21.82 -3.89 22.15
CA HIS A 37 20.88 -4.14 21.05
C HIS A 37 20.62 -5.63 20.79
N SER A 38 21.04 -6.53 21.70
CA SER A 38 20.79 -7.96 21.56
C SER A 38 19.31 -8.29 21.54
N ILE A 39 18.92 -9.23 20.69
CA ILE A 39 17.56 -9.70 20.51
C ILE A 39 17.45 -11.11 21.10
N THR A 40 16.54 -11.29 22.06
CA THR A 40 16.12 -12.60 22.58
C THR A 40 14.60 -12.71 22.49
N LYS A 41 14.07 -13.93 22.60
CA LYS A 41 12.61 -14.14 22.57
C LYS A 41 11.87 -13.43 23.70
N GLU A 42 12.52 -13.25 24.83
CA GLU A 42 11.96 -12.66 26.03
C GLU A 42 11.91 -11.13 25.97
N ASN A 43 12.80 -10.50 25.16
CA ASN A 43 12.93 -9.05 25.11
C ASN A 43 12.22 -8.38 23.92
N VAL A 44 11.53 -9.14 23.06
CA VAL A 44 10.71 -8.63 21.96
C VAL A 44 9.23 -8.79 22.35
N LYS A 45 8.65 -7.75 22.94
CA LYS A 45 7.25 -7.72 23.40
C LYS A 45 6.40 -6.76 22.61
N ASN A 46 6.94 -5.59 22.24
CA ASN A 46 6.21 -4.51 21.57
C ASN A 46 6.93 -4.12 20.28
N VAL A 47 6.33 -4.48 19.15
CA VAL A 47 6.86 -4.19 17.81
C VAL A 47 5.98 -3.16 17.12
N VAL A 48 6.56 -2.07 16.65
CA VAL A 48 5.90 -1.05 15.83
C VAL A 48 6.34 -1.20 14.38
N ILE A 49 5.40 -1.24 13.46
CA ILE A 49 5.64 -1.22 12.02
C ILE A 49 5.06 0.08 11.47
N ALA A 50 5.89 0.90 10.81
CA ALA A 50 5.48 2.20 10.28
C ALA A 50 5.40 2.17 8.76
N LYS A 51 4.20 2.44 8.21
CA LYS A 51 3.91 2.63 6.78
C LYS A 51 2.73 3.57 6.60
N TYR A 52 3.00 4.80 6.15
CA TYR A 52 1.99 5.86 6.07
C TYR A 52 1.28 5.94 4.74
N LEU A 53 2.01 5.68 3.64
CA LEU A 53 1.52 5.88 2.29
C LEU A 53 1.41 4.57 1.52
N GLY A 54 0.36 4.48 0.68
CA GLY A 54 0.15 3.37 -0.24
C GLY A 54 -0.51 2.16 0.42
N LEU A 55 -1.84 2.02 0.25
CA LEU A 55 -2.60 0.87 0.74
C LEU A 55 -2.04 -0.46 0.22
N GLY A 56 -1.59 -0.51 -1.05
CA GLY A 56 -0.94 -1.69 -1.62
C GLY A 56 0.34 -2.09 -0.86
N SER A 57 1.17 -1.11 -0.47
CA SER A 57 2.39 -1.37 0.33
C SER A 57 2.06 -1.86 1.73
N ILE A 58 0.96 -1.38 2.34
CA ILE A 58 0.47 -1.89 3.63
C ILE A 58 0.07 -3.36 3.50
N VAL A 59 -0.69 -3.70 2.45
CA VAL A 59 -1.07 -5.09 2.18
C VAL A 59 0.17 -5.97 1.98
N ARG A 60 1.15 -5.49 1.22
CA ARG A 60 2.42 -6.20 0.98
C ARG A 60 3.25 -6.38 2.25
N SER A 61 3.13 -5.51 3.23
CA SER A 61 3.85 -5.60 4.50
C SER A 61 3.32 -6.67 5.47
N GLN A 62 2.19 -7.33 5.17
CA GLN A 62 1.66 -8.42 5.99
C GLN A 62 2.68 -9.55 6.19
N VAL A 63 3.55 -9.76 5.22
CA VAL A 63 4.65 -10.75 5.33
C VAL A 63 5.55 -10.52 6.55
N ILE A 64 5.74 -9.27 6.97
CA ILE A 64 6.49 -8.92 8.19
C ILE A 64 5.73 -9.38 9.43
N ILE A 65 4.41 -9.14 9.45
CA ILE A 65 3.53 -9.50 10.57
C ILE A 65 3.57 -11.02 10.78
N GLU A 66 3.45 -11.78 9.70
CA GLU A 66 3.49 -13.24 9.73
C GLU A 66 4.85 -13.77 10.21
N ASP A 67 5.94 -13.21 9.68
CA ASP A 67 7.31 -13.61 10.07
C ASP A 67 7.57 -13.34 11.57
N ILE A 68 7.19 -12.15 12.05
CA ILE A 68 7.34 -11.79 13.46
C ILE A 68 6.50 -12.71 14.35
N LYS A 69 5.23 -12.94 14.02
CA LYS A 69 4.34 -13.79 14.82
C LYS A 69 4.76 -15.26 14.84
N THR A 70 5.43 -15.74 13.80
CA THR A 70 5.97 -17.10 13.78
C THR A 70 7.11 -17.28 14.79
N VAL A 71 8.00 -16.30 14.93
CA VAL A 71 9.15 -16.38 15.83
C VAL A 71 8.84 -15.83 17.23
N PHE A 72 8.01 -14.79 17.29
CA PHE A 72 7.60 -14.11 18.52
C PHE A 72 6.08 -14.10 18.66
N PRO A 73 5.41 -15.23 18.92
CA PRO A 73 3.94 -15.35 18.88
C PRO A 73 3.24 -14.44 19.89
N ASN A 74 3.89 -14.15 21.00
CA ASN A 74 3.36 -13.31 22.07
C ASN A 74 3.69 -11.81 21.89
N ALA A 75 4.49 -11.43 20.90
CA ALA A 75 4.80 -10.03 20.62
C ALA A 75 3.54 -9.28 20.17
N LYS A 76 3.27 -8.14 20.76
CA LYS A 76 2.21 -7.22 20.33
C LYS A 76 2.68 -6.42 19.13
N ILE A 77 1.89 -6.41 18.07
CA ILE A 77 2.17 -5.67 16.85
C ILE A 77 1.31 -4.42 16.81
N TYR A 78 1.97 -3.29 16.80
CA TYR A 78 1.37 -1.97 16.63
C TYR A 78 1.68 -1.48 15.22
N TYR A 79 0.66 -1.03 14.51
CA TYR A 79 0.87 -0.49 13.17
C TYR A 79 0.68 1.03 13.17
N LEU A 80 1.59 1.75 12.53
CA LEU A 80 1.57 3.20 12.42
C LEU A 80 1.34 3.60 10.97
N THR A 81 0.27 4.36 10.73
CA THR A 81 -0.15 4.74 9.37
C THR A 81 -0.85 6.10 9.34
N SER A 82 -1.22 6.59 8.14
CA SER A 82 -2.08 7.76 8.02
C SER A 82 -3.53 7.41 8.37
N LYS A 83 -4.29 8.38 8.85
CA LYS A 83 -5.71 8.23 9.22
C LYS A 83 -6.57 7.66 8.09
N LYS A 84 -6.23 7.99 6.84
CA LYS A 84 -6.92 7.52 5.64
C LYS A 84 -6.86 6.00 5.46
N ASN A 85 -5.79 5.37 5.93
CA ASN A 85 -5.56 3.94 5.74
C ASN A 85 -6.11 3.10 6.90
N LYS A 86 -6.65 3.72 7.96
CA LYS A 86 -7.03 3.01 9.18
C LYS A 86 -7.98 1.85 8.91
N ALA A 87 -8.96 2.05 8.04
CA ALA A 87 -10.04 1.09 7.79
C ALA A 87 -9.54 -0.29 7.30
N ILE A 88 -8.42 -0.36 6.57
CA ILE A 88 -7.90 -1.64 6.06
C ILE A 88 -7.47 -2.58 7.19
N PHE A 89 -7.10 -2.04 8.35
CA PHE A 89 -6.67 -2.85 9.49
C PHE A 89 -7.82 -3.57 10.21
N ASP A 90 -9.06 -3.26 9.87
CA ASP A 90 -10.22 -4.02 10.36
C ASP A 90 -10.28 -5.42 9.74
N ILE A 91 -9.58 -5.64 8.61
CA ILE A 91 -9.53 -6.91 7.87
C ILE A 91 -8.12 -7.54 7.83
N ILE A 92 -7.07 -6.85 8.28
CA ILE A 92 -5.71 -7.40 8.43
C ILE A 92 -5.59 -8.09 9.78
N ARG A 93 -5.07 -9.33 9.77
CA ARG A 93 -4.90 -10.13 10.99
C ARG A 93 -3.65 -9.76 11.76
N ASN A 94 -3.63 -10.12 13.04
CA ASN A 94 -2.45 -10.09 13.91
C ASN A 94 -1.86 -8.68 14.16
N VAL A 95 -2.67 -7.62 14.01
CA VAL A 95 -2.35 -6.26 14.43
C VAL A 95 -3.13 -5.96 15.70
N ASP A 96 -2.43 -5.75 16.80
CA ASP A 96 -3.06 -5.54 18.12
C ASP A 96 -3.64 -4.12 18.25
N LYS A 97 -2.98 -3.13 17.67
CA LYS A 97 -3.46 -1.74 17.68
C LYS A 97 -2.89 -0.93 16.52
N VAL A 98 -3.70 -0.03 15.98
CA VAL A 98 -3.31 0.91 14.94
C VAL A 98 -3.21 2.31 15.51
N PHE A 99 -2.06 2.95 15.33
CA PHE A 99 -1.84 4.38 15.57
C PHE A 99 -1.95 5.13 14.26
N THR A 100 -2.60 6.27 14.27
CA THR A 100 -2.80 7.06 13.06
C THR A 100 -2.29 8.48 13.20
N ILE A 101 -1.74 9.01 12.10
CA ILE A 101 -1.40 10.42 11.94
C ILE A 101 -2.47 11.09 11.09
N ASP A 102 -2.95 12.22 11.55
CA ASP A 102 -3.87 13.07 10.80
C ASP A 102 -3.07 14.09 9.98
N ASP A 103 -2.90 13.79 8.69
CA ASP A 103 -2.13 14.59 7.74
C ASP A 103 -3.00 15.60 6.94
N ALA A 104 -4.22 15.89 7.44
CA ALA A 104 -5.13 16.85 6.80
C ALA A 104 -4.65 18.30 6.91
N GLY A 105 -3.91 18.64 7.98
CA GLY A 105 -3.35 19.96 8.22
C GLY A 105 -2.12 19.92 9.13
N ILE A 106 -1.37 21.05 9.22
CA ILE A 106 -0.14 21.12 10.04
C ILE A 106 -0.50 20.95 11.53
N ILE A 107 -1.54 21.63 12.01
CA ILE A 107 -1.94 21.60 13.42
C ILE A 107 -2.43 20.19 13.80
N SER A 108 -3.29 19.58 12.97
CA SER A 108 -3.77 18.22 13.20
C SER A 108 -2.64 17.19 13.17
N MET A 109 -1.67 17.37 12.25
CA MET A 109 -0.47 16.55 12.18
C MET A 109 0.39 16.70 13.43
N ALA A 110 0.66 17.93 13.89
CA ALA A 110 1.45 18.19 15.09
C ALA A 110 0.79 17.57 16.34
N PHE A 111 -0.51 17.78 16.53
CA PHE A 111 -1.27 17.24 17.66
C PHE A 111 -1.32 15.70 17.63
N SER A 112 -1.60 15.11 16.48
CA SER A 112 -1.61 13.65 16.33
C SER A 112 -0.21 13.04 16.53
N THR A 113 0.86 13.73 16.09
CA THR A 113 2.25 13.34 16.32
C THR A 113 2.61 13.37 17.81
N PHE A 114 2.24 14.44 18.53
CA PHE A 114 2.47 14.53 19.96
C PHE A 114 1.79 13.37 20.72
N ASN A 115 0.52 13.13 20.43
CA ASN A 115 -0.23 12.02 21.02
C ASN A 115 0.37 10.65 20.66
N LEU A 116 0.84 10.49 19.42
CA LEU A 116 1.53 9.28 18.99
C LEU A 116 2.77 9.04 19.84
N ILE A 117 3.67 10.01 19.94
CA ILE A 117 4.93 9.87 20.70
C ILE A 117 4.64 9.53 22.16
N LYS A 118 3.69 10.23 22.81
CA LYS A 118 3.24 9.89 24.16
C LYS A 118 2.81 8.44 24.29
N ASN A 119 2.05 7.92 23.32
CA ASN A 119 1.64 6.52 23.31
C ASN A 119 2.81 5.56 23.10
N LEU A 120 3.73 5.86 22.17
CA LEU A 120 4.92 5.03 21.91
C LEU A 120 5.81 4.92 23.14
N LEU A 121 6.07 6.03 23.83
CA LEU A 121 6.83 6.04 25.07
C LEU A 121 6.14 5.22 26.18
N LYS A 122 4.80 5.30 26.29
CA LYS A 122 4.02 4.54 27.27
C LYS A 122 4.08 3.02 27.04
N ILE A 123 4.03 2.56 25.78
CA ILE A 123 4.10 1.13 25.47
C ILE A 123 5.51 0.56 25.54
N LYS A 124 6.55 1.41 25.62
CA LYS A 124 7.97 1.00 25.67
C LYS A 124 8.31 0.11 24.48
N VAL A 125 8.48 0.72 23.31
CA VAL A 125 8.74 0.01 22.04
C VAL A 125 10.07 -0.73 22.11
N ASP A 126 10.06 -2.03 21.90
CA ASP A 126 11.28 -2.85 21.82
C ASP A 126 11.89 -2.79 20.41
N VAL A 127 11.03 -2.88 19.41
CA VAL A 127 11.41 -2.89 18.00
C VAL A 127 10.55 -1.89 17.21
N PHE A 128 11.17 -1.01 16.46
CA PHE A 128 10.53 -0.13 15.50
C PHE A 128 11.02 -0.48 14.09
N MET A 129 10.11 -0.87 13.20
CA MET A 129 10.39 -1.17 11.79
C MET A 129 9.85 -0.05 10.92
N ASP A 130 10.73 0.74 10.32
CA ASP A 130 10.38 1.83 9.42
C ASP A 130 10.40 1.35 7.97
N LEU A 131 9.22 1.25 7.37
CA LEU A 131 9.04 0.87 5.97
C LEU A 131 8.94 2.09 5.03
N GLU A 132 9.01 3.30 5.57
CA GLU A 132 8.94 4.54 4.80
C GLU A 132 10.33 4.97 4.31
N VAL A 133 10.71 4.43 3.17
CA VAL A 133 12.04 4.68 2.58
C VAL A 133 12.28 6.14 2.20
N TYR A 134 11.22 6.92 1.93
CA TYR A 134 11.31 8.28 1.41
C TYR A 134 10.89 9.36 2.43
N SER A 135 10.37 9.01 3.61
CA SER A 135 9.86 9.98 4.59
C SER A 135 10.85 10.24 5.72
N ARG A 136 11.27 11.48 5.83
CA ARG A 136 12.10 11.97 6.95
C ARG A 136 11.29 12.15 8.24
N TYR A 137 10.00 12.42 8.10
CA TYR A 137 9.07 12.41 9.22
C TYR A 137 9.07 11.05 9.94
N SER A 138 8.97 9.95 9.19
CA SER A 138 9.01 8.60 9.76
C SER A 138 10.33 8.33 10.50
N THR A 139 11.44 8.78 9.92
CA THR A 139 12.77 8.74 10.54
C THR A 139 12.78 9.44 11.91
N CYS A 140 12.20 10.65 12.01
CA CYS A 140 12.08 11.36 13.29
C CYS A 140 11.25 10.58 14.30
N ILE A 141 10.10 10.04 13.90
CA ILE A 141 9.23 9.25 14.77
C ILE A 141 9.95 8.00 15.28
N SER A 142 10.73 7.34 14.43
CA SER A 142 11.52 6.17 14.82
C SER A 142 12.46 6.48 16.00
N ILE A 143 13.18 7.60 15.95
CA ILE A 143 14.07 8.02 17.06
C ILE A 143 13.26 8.43 18.28
N MET A 144 12.25 9.31 18.10
CA MET A 144 11.43 9.85 19.17
C MET A 144 10.59 8.79 19.90
N SER A 145 10.40 7.62 19.29
CA SER A 145 9.77 6.48 19.95
C SER A 145 10.60 5.90 21.10
N CYS A 146 11.89 6.26 21.18
CA CYS A 146 12.88 5.66 22.07
C CYS A 146 12.95 4.13 21.97
N ALA A 147 12.58 3.56 20.81
CA ALA A 147 12.67 2.12 20.59
C ALA A 147 14.11 1.64 20.76
N ARG A 148 14.26 0.53 21.49
CA ARG A 148 15.58 -0.07 21.75
C ARG A 148 16.27 -0.49 20.45
N ASN A 149 15.52 -1.11 19.54
CA ASN A 149 16.01 -1.55 18.25
C ASN A 149 15.19 -0.88 17.14
N ARG A 150 15.84 -0.16 16.25
CA ARG A 150 15.22 0.53 15.14
C ARG A 150 15.74 -0.03 13.83
N TYR A 151 14.84 -0.62 13.07
CA TYR A 151 15.09 -1.24 11.77
C TYR A 151 14.61 -0.33 10.67
N GLY A 152 15.40 -0.14 9.64
CA GLY A 152 15.04 0.70 8.50
C GLY A 152 15.91 0.44 7.28
N PHE A 153 15.69 1.22 6.25
CA PHE A 153 16.39 1.06 4.99
C PHE A 153 17.43 2.14 4.77
N PHE A 154 18.58 1.71 4.24
CA PHE A 154 19.61 2.58 3.69
C PHE A 154 19.38 2.75 2.20
N ARG A 155 19.46 3.98 1.71
CA ARG A 155 19.46 4.31 0.30
C ARG A 155 20.74 5.06 -0.06
N HIS A 156 21.14 4.96 -1.31
CA HIS A 156 22.34 5.61 -1.82
C HIS A 156 22.37 7.13 -1.59
N ASP A 157 21.23 7.79 -1.69
CA ASP A 157 21.08 9.25 -1.52
C ASP A 157 20.84 9.71 -0.07
N ILE A 158 20.78 8.79 0.90
CA ILE A 158 20.53 9.09 2.32
C ILE A 158 21.47 8.26 3.21
N HIS A 159 22.75 8.57 3.16
CA HIS A 159 23.79 7.84 3.89
C HIS A 159 24.05 8.35 5.32
N TRP A 160 23.38 9.41 5.76
CA TRP A 160 23.55 9.99 7.08
C TRP A 160 22.64 9.38 8.18
N HIS A 161 21.80 8.39 7.87
CA HIS A 161 20.89 7.73 8.82
C HIS A 161 21.59 6.76 9.80
N ILE A 162 22.93 6.79 9.90
CA ILE A 162 23.73 5.82 10.69
C ILE A 162 23.40 5.88 12.19
N GLY A 163 22.97 7.01 12.73
CA GLY A 163 22.56 7.12 14.14
C GLY A 163 21.07 6.83 14.37
N VAL A 164 20.25 6.88 13.31
CA VAL A 164 18.80 6.68 13.41
C VAL A 164 18.46 5.22 13.61
N TYR A 165 18.90 4.39 12.68
CA TYR A 165 18.61 2.97 12.71
C TYR A 165 19.76 2.20 13.34
N THR A 166 19.42 1.33 14.27
CA THR A 166 20.37 0.40 14.88
C THR A 166 20.67 -0.79 13.97
N HIS A 167 19.74 -1.08 13.06
CA HIS A 167 19.81 -2.15 12.08
C HIS A 167 19.33 -1.64 10.72
N MET A 168 20.19 -1.66 9.73
CA MET A 168 19.87 -1.16 8.39
C MET A 168 20.09 -2.22 7.33
N LEU A 169 19.20 -2.22 6.33
CA LEU A 169 19.36 -2.96 5.08
C LEU A 169 19.35 -1.99 3.91
N TYR A 170 20.09 -2.33 2.86
CA TYR A 170 20.03 -1.58 1.60
C TYR A 170 18.67 -1.78 0.93
N PHE A 171 17.99 -0.69 0.57
CA PHE A 171 16.76 -0.74 -0.19
C PHE A 171 17.06 -1.01 -1.66
N ASN A 172 17.01 -2.27 -2.06
CA ASN A 172 17.29 -2.70 -3.42
C ASN A 172 16.00 -2.63 -4.26
N ASN A 173 15.83 -1.55 -5.01
CA ASN A 173 14.66 -1.33 -5.88
C ASN A 173 14.60 -2.28 -7.10
N GLN A 174 15.60 -3.14 -7.31
CA GLN A 174 15.58 -4.21 -8.32
C GLN A 174 14.92 -5.50 -7.80
N LYS A 175 14.62 -5.56 -6.50
CA LYS A 175 13.98 -6.72 -5.88
C LYS A 175 12.51 -6.46 -5.60
N ASN A 176 11.75 -7.54 -5.45
CA ASN A 176 10.34 -7.45 -5.12
C ASN A 176 10.13 -6.84 -3.72
N ILE A 177 9.17 -5.93 -3.58
CA ILE A 177 8.94 -5.17 -2.35
C ILE A 177 8.60 -6.07 -1.16
N SER A 178 7.85 -7.17 -1.36
CA SER A 178 7.57 -8.12 -0.27
C SER A 178 8.82 -8.85 0.19
N GLU A 179 9.74 -9.17 -0.74
CA GLU A 179 11.03 -9.76 -0.38
C GLU A 179 11.88 -8.80 0.43
N ILE A 180 11.91 -7.52 0.02
CA ILE A 180 12.62 -6.46 0.76
C ILE A 180 12.07 -6.32 2.18
N TYR A 181 10.74 -6.27 2.32
CA TYR A 181 10.09 -6.19 3.62
C TYR A 181 10.38 -7.45 4.46
N LEU A 182 10.30 -8.63 3.86
CA LEU A 182 10.63 -9.87 4.53
C LEU A 182 12.09 -9.92 5.00
N GLN A 183 13.04 -9.43 4.20
CA GLN A 183 14.44 -9.37 4.61
C GLN A 183 14.64 -8.47 5.84
N LEU A 184 13.89 -7.38 5.95
CA LEU A 184 13.94 -6.52 7.13
C LEU A 184 13.46 -7.24 8.39
N SER A 185 12.36 -8.00 8.31
CA SER A 185 11.90 -8.81 9.45
C SER A 185 12.82 -9.99 9.75
N LYS A 186 13.38 -10.65 8.73
CA LYS A 186 14.37 -11.72 8.93
C LYS A 186 15.65 -11.26 9.63
N TYR A 187 16.01 -9.98 9.46
CA TYR A 187 17.14 -9.41 10.21
C TYR A 187 16.85 -9.36 11.72
N LEU A 188 15.58 -9.23 12.12
CA LEU A 188 15.11 -9.37 13.50
C LEU A 188 14.93 -10.84 13.89
N THR A 189 14.17 -11.60 13.11
CA THR A 189 13.67 -12.93 13.46
C THR A 189 14.71 -14.03 13.28
N ARG A 190 15.68 -13.80 12.38
CA ARG A 190 16.64 -14.79 11.90
C ARG A 190 15.96 -16.07 11.38
N SER A 191 14.72 -15.92 10.88
CA SER A 191 13.95 -17.02 10.32
C SER A 191 14.52 -17.49 8.98
N GLY A 192 14.50 -18.80 8.73
CA GLY A 192 14.78 -19.39 7.43
C GLY A 192 13.57 -19.39 6.48
N ASN A 193 12.42 -18.93 6.92
CA ASN A 193 11.17 -19.05 6.20
C ASN A 193 11.15 -18.17 4.93
N ASN A 194 10.78 -18.78 3.81
CA ASN A 194 10.50 -18.06 2.57
C ASN A 194 8.99 -17.94 2.41
N TYR A 195 8.41 -16.88 2.97
CA TYR A 195 7.00 -16.60 2.82
C TYR A 195 6.69 -16.24 1.36
N LYS A 196 6.10 -17.18 0.65
CA LYS A 196 5.55 -16.97 -0.71
C LYS A 196 4.03 -16.77 -0.66
N SER A 197 3.45 -16.76 0.55
CA SER A 197 2.01 -16.61 0.70
C SER A 197 1.54 -15.24 0.23
N LEU A 198 0.43 -15.24 -0.46
CA LEU A 198 -0.31 -14.02 -0.76
C LEU A 198 -0.83 -13.42 0.55
N PRO A 199 -0.94 -12.09 0.65
CA PRO A 199 -1.64 -11.47 1.76
C PRO A 199 -3.08 -11.99 1.81
N SER A 200 -3.68 -12.00 2.99
CA SER A 200 -5.06 -12.46 3.18
C SER A 200 -5.85 -11.49 4.04
N PHE A 201 -7.17 -11.48 3.86
CA PHE A 201 -8.09 -10.63 4.60
C PHE A 201 -9.10 -11.44 5.41
N ASN A 202 -9.50 -10.89 6.55
CA ASN A 202 -10.56 -11.44 7.39
C ASN A 202 -11.73 -10.45 7.43
N PHE A 203 -12.68 -10.63 6.51
CA PHE A 203 -13.82 -9.72 6.39
C PHE A 203 -14.83 -9.91 7.52
N ARG A 204 -15.35 -8.79 8.02
CA ARG A 204 -16.50 -8.79 8.93
C ARG A 204 -17.79 -9.01 8.15
N GLU A 205 -18.81 -9.46 8.83
CA GLU A 205 -20.12 -9.73 8.19
C GLU A 205 -20.79 -8.47 7.63
N ASP A 206 -20.58 -7.30 8.26
CA ASP A 206 -21.08 -6.03 7.73
C ASP A 206 -20.47 -5.65 6.37
N ASN A 207 -19.16 -5.91 6.17
CA ASN A 207 -18.50 -5.68 4.88
C ASN A 207 -19.02 -6.60 3.78
N LYS A 208 -19.33 -7.85 4.13
CA LYS A 208 -19.92 -8.79 3.19
C LYS A 208 -21.35 -8.37 2.86
N LYS A 209 -22.15 -8.08 3.88
CA LYS A 209 -23.55 -7.75 3.74
C LYS A 209 -23.81 -6.57 2.82
N GLU A 210 -23.04 -5.48 2.93
CA GLU A 210 -23.23 -4.31 2.06
C GLU A 210 -23.10 -4.65 0.56
N VAL A 211 -22.22 -5.61 0.22
CA VAL A 211 -22.01 -6.07 -1.15
C VAL A 211 -23.09 -7.08 -1.56
N GLU A 212 -23.40 -8.05 -0.71
CA GLU A 212 -24.44 -9.06 -0.99
C GLU A 212 -25.81 -8.42 -1.19
N ASP A 213 -26.19 -7.46 -0.34
CA ASP A 213 -27.44 -6.72 -0.47
C ASP A 213 -27.51 -5.94 -1.78
N TYR A 214 -26.37 -5.37 -2.22
CA TYR A 214 -26.30 -4.70 -3.53
C TYR A 214 -26.56 -5.68 -4.68
N PHE A 215 -25.92 -6.87 -4.64
CA PHE A 215 -26.12 -7.88 -5.68
C PHE A 215 -27.55 -8.40 -5.68
N LEU A 216 -28.13 -8.71 -4.53
CA LEU A 216 -29.51 -9.16 -4.41
C LEU A 216 -30.52 -8.17 -4.99
N LYS A 217 -30.26 -6.87 -4.80
CA LYS A 217 -31.13 -5.80 -5.29
C LYS A 217 -30.98 -5.54 -6.78
N ASN A 218 -29.77 -5.57 -7.32
CA ASN A 218 -29.48 -5.07 -8.67
C ASN A 218 -29.19 -6.16 -9.70
N LEU A 219 -28.84 -7.37 -9.26
CA LEU A 219 -28.39 -8.44 -10.13
C LEU A 219 -28.90 -9.80 -9.64
N LYS A 220 -29.36 -10.62 -10.60
CA LYS A 220 -29.62 -12.04 -10.35
C LYS A 220 -28.60 -12.83 -11.17
N ARG A 221 -27.41 -13.09 -10.59
CA ARG A 221 -26.36 -13.84 -11.26
C ARG A 221 -26.89 -15.23 -11.71
N LYS A 222 -26.73 -15.52 -12.99
CA LYS A 222 -26.96 -16.84 -13.58
C LYS A 222 -25.62 -17.59 -13.67
N GLU A 223 -25.71 -18.91 -13.79
CA GLU A 223 -24.51 -19.77 -13.82
C GLU A 223 -23.48 -19.41 -14.91
N LYS A 224 -23.95 -18.87 -16.05
CA LYS A 224 -23.10 -18.49 -17.19
C LYS A 224 -22.73 -17.03 -17.21
N ASP A 225 -23.11 -16.25 -16.20
CA ASP A 225 -22.77 -14.83 -16.15
C ASP A 225 -21.34 -14.63 -15.71
N LEU A 226 -20.60 -13.80 -16.47
CA LEU A 226 -19.22 -13.40 -16.19
C LEU A 226 -19.19 -11.99 -15.64
N TYR A 227 -18.67 -11.84 -14.44
CA TYR A 227 -18.51 -10.55 -13.75
C TYR A 227 -17.08 -10.09 -13.86
N ILE A 228 -16.86 -8.97 -14.57
CA ILE A 228 -15.55 -8.39 -14.79
C ILE A 228 -15.45 -7.06 -14.04
N GLY A 229 -14.56 -7.02 -13.05
CA GLY A 229 -14.21 -5.77 -12.39
C GLY A 229 -13.16 -5.00 -13.19
N ILE A 230 -13.33 -3.70 -13.35
CA ILE A 230 -12.36 -2.83 -14.00
C ILE A 230 -12.01 -1.65 -13.09
N ASN A 231 -10.71 -1.51 -12.80
CA ASN A 231 -10.15 -0.31 -12.18
C ASN A 231 -9.41 0.50 -13.24
N ALA A 232 -10.11 1.48 -13.80
CA ALA A 232 -9.59 2.32 -14.87
C ALA A 232 -8.90 3.59 -14.35
N ASN A 233 -8.42 3.58 -13.11
CA ASN A 233 -7.84 4.75 -12.49
C ASN A 233 -6.47 4.46 -11.86
N ALA A 234 -5.76 5.52 -11.50
CA ALA A 234 -4.59 5.47 -10.65
C ALA A 234 -4.72 6.55 -9.58
N SER A 235 -4.16 6.30 -8.39
CA SER A 235 -4.21 7.27 -7.29
C SER A 235 -3.48 8.58 -7.64
N GLU A 236 -3.85 9.66 -6.95
CA GLU A 236 -3.17 10.97 -7.07
C GLU A 236 -1.66 10.92 -6.79
N LEU A 237 -1.18 9.85 -6.16
CA LEU A 237 0.25 9.64 -5.89
C LEU A 237 1.06 9.43 -7.18
N ALA A 238 0.46 8.90 -8.24
CA ALA A 238 1.11 8.68 -9.53
C ALA A 238 0.06 8.52 -10.63
N LEU A 239 -0.47 9.64 -11.10
CA LEU A 239 -1.45 9.70 -12.19
C LEU A 239 -0.86 9.16 -13.51
N GLU A 240 0.45 9.16 -13.65
CA GLU A 240 1.19 8.60 -14.79
C GLU A 240 0.95 7.09 -14.99
N ARG A 241 0.40 6.40 -14.00
CA ARG A 241 -0.01 4.98 -14.12
C ARG A 241 -1.40 4.79 -14.72
N ARG A 242 -2.11 5.88 -15.01
CA ARG A 242 -3.45 5.82 -15.58
C ARG A 242 -3.39 5.50 -17.05
N TYR A 243 -3.96 4.37 -17.44
CA TYR A 243 -4.17 4.01 -18.83
C TYR A 243 -5.22 4.94 -19.48
N PRO A 244 -5.10 5.34 -20.75
CA PRO A 244 -6.02 6.29 -21.36
C PRO A 244 -7.48 5.81 -21.30
N PRO A 245 -8.44 6.65 -20.87
CA PRO A 245 -9.83 6.23 -20.66
C PRO A 245 -10.55 5.81 -21.96
N ALA A 246 -10.13 6.35 -23.10
CA ALA A 246 -10.70 5.96 -24.40
C ALA A 246 -10.49 4.47 -24.69
N TYR A 247 -9.32 3.92 -24.36
CA TYR A 247 -9.04 2.50 -24.54
C TYR A 247 -9.81 1.62 -23.56
N PHE A 248 -10.08 2.10 -22.34
CA PHE A 248 -10.99 1.39 -21.45
C PHE A 248 -12.42 1.37 -21.97
N THR A 249 -12.88 2.48 -22.57
CA THR A 249 -14.21 2.54 -23.19
C THR A 249 -14.32 1.53 -24.32
N GLU A 250 -13.33 1.48 -25.20
CA GLU A 250 -13.26 0.52 -26.33
C GLU A 250 -13.20 -0.93 -25.82
N LEU A 251 -12.37 -1.20 -24.81
CA LEU A 251 -12.27 -2.52 -24.18
C LEU A 251 -13.62 -2.97 -23.62
N ILE A 252 -14.33 -2.11 -22.90
CA ILE A 252 -15.63 -2.40 -22.32
C ILE A 252 -16.66 -2.72 -23.43
N GLU A 253 -16.71 -1.90 -24.48
CA GLU A 253 -17.61 -2.15 -25.61
C GLU A 253 -17.33 -3.52 -26.27
N ASN A 254 -16.05 -3.86 -26.45
CA ASN A 254 -15.65 -5.15 -27.03
C ASN A 254 -16.01 -6.32 -26.10
N LEU A 255 -15.80 -6.19 -24.79
CA LEU A 255 -16.19 -7.23 -23.80
C LEU A 255 -17.70 -7.44 -23.75
N LEU A 256 -18.50 -6.39 -23.91
CA LEU A 256 -19.96 -6.46 -23.87
C LEU A 256 -20.59 -7.11 -25.13
N ASN A 257 -19.79 -7.30 -26.21
CA ASN A 257 -20.19 -8.13 -27.35
C ASN A 257 -20.19 -9.62 -27.00
N ILE A 258 -19.53 -10.03 -25.93
CA ILE A 258 -19.57 -11.39 -25.39
C ILE A 258 -20.88 -11.57 -24.61
N LYS A 259 -21.60 -12.67 -24.84
CA LYS A 259 -22.84 -12.93 -24.10
C LYS A 259 -22.59 -13.11 -22.62
N ASN A 260 -23.53 -12.62 -21.81
CA ASN A 260 -23.55 -12.76 -20.35
C ASN A 260 -22.36 -12.09 -19.62
N VAL A 261 -21.72 -11.11 -20.22
CA VAL A 261 -20.69 -10.28 -19.55
C VAL A 261 -21.35 -9.09 -18.89
N TYR A 262 -20.93 -8.82 -17.64
CA TYR A 262 -21.31 -7.66 -16.85
C TYR A 262 -20.05 -6.98 -16.32
N ILE A 263 -19.98 -5.66 -16.45
CA ILE A 263 -18.80 -4.87 -16.09
C ILE A 263 -19.06 -4.06 -14.81
N PHE A 264 -18.09 -4.06 -13.91
CA PHE A 264 -18.13 -3.28 -12.67
C PHE A 264 -16.99 -2.29 -12.66
N LEU A 265 -17.29 -1.00 -12.76
CA LEU A 265 -16.31 0.07 -12.65
C LEU A 265 -16.07 0.37 -11.18
N ILE A 266 -14.91 -0.01 -10.66
CA ILE A 266 -14.55 0.19 -9.27
C ILE A 266 -13.63 1.41 -9.10
N GLY A 267 -13.65 2.00 -7.90
CA GLY A 267 -12.82 3.14 -7.53
C GLY A 267 -13.23 3.73 -6.19
N SER A 268 -12.46 4.70 -5.72
CA SER A 268 -12.79 5.50 -4.55
C SER A 268 -13.95 6.48 -4.83
N PRO A 269 -14.59 7.06 -3.79
CA PRO A 269 -15.60 8.11 -3.98
C PRO A 269 -15.09 9.30 -4.81
N SER A 270 -13.83 9.69 -4.65
CA SER A 270 -13.23 10.81 -5.41
C SER A 270 -12.99 10.49 -6.88
N GLU A 271 -12.93 9.22 -7.24
CA GLU A 271 -12.71 8.75 -8.62
C GLU A 271 -14.02 8.55 -9.40
N ARG A 272 -15.16 8.51 -8.69
CA ARG A 272 -16.48 8.26 -9.30
C ARG A 272 -16.80 9.21 -10.44
N GLN A 273 -16.62 10.52 -10.23
CA GLN A 273 -16.92 11.54 -11.25
C GLN A 273 -16.05 11.36 -12.51
N TYR A 274 -14.79 10.99 -12.34
CA TYR A 274 -13.90 10.69 -13.46
C TYR A 274 -14.39 9.48 -14.25
N LEU A 275 -14.70 8.37 -13.57
CA LEU A 275 -15.18 7.15 -14.21
C LEU A 275 -16.51 7.38 -14.94
N GLU A 276 -17.40 8.14 -14.34
CA GLU A 276 -18.69 8.50 -14.94
C GLU A 276 -18.51 9.33 -16.22
N LYS A 277 -17.73 10.41 -16.13
CA LYS A 277 -17.55 11.36 -17.23
C LYS A 277 -16.69 10.79 -18.37
N GLU A 278 -15.57 10.15 -18.03
CA GLU A 278 -14.57 9.79 -19.01
C GLU A 278 -14.76 8.38 -19.60
N ILE A 279 -15.58 7.53 -18.96
CA ILE A 279 -15.81 6.15 -19.40
C ILE A 279 -17.32 5.87 -19.53
N TYR A 280 -18.08 5.85 -18.43
CA TYR A 280 -19.46 5.38 -18.42
C TYR A 280 -20.37 6.16 -19.39
N ASN A 281 -20.30 7.50 -19.38
CA ASN A 281 -21.12 8.35 -20.24
C ASN A 281 -20.71 8.29 -21.73
N LYS A 282 -19.52 7.73 -22.04
CA LYS A 282 -19.03 7.55 -23.41
C LYS A 282 -19.41 6.19 -24.00
N LEU A 283 -19.92 5.27 -23.19
CA LEU A 283 -20.43 3.99 -23.65
C LEU A 283 -21.72 4.14 -24.45
N ASN A 284 -21.93 3.22 -25.40
CA ASN A 284 -23.18 3.12 -26.14
C ASN A 284 -24.38 2.92 -25.18
N ALA A 285 -25.46 3.65 -25.40
CA ALA A 285 -26.63 3.61 -24.51
C ALA A 285 -27.19 2.20 -24.31
N LYS A 286 -27.17 1.35 -25.38
CA LYS A 286 -27.63 -0.05 -25.36
C LYS A 286 -26.82 -0.98 -24.46
N ASN A 287 -25.61 -0.58 -24.05
CA ASN A 287 -24.67 -1.41 -23.27
C ASN A 287 -24.62 -0.98 -21.79
N ARG A 288 -25.15 0.21 -21.46
CA ARG A 288 -25.04 0.78 -20.10
C ARG A 288 -25.76 -0.03 -19.02
N ASP A 289 -26.79 -0.76 -19.39
CA ASP A 289 -27.57 -1.62 -18.48
C ASP A 289 -26.73 -2.81 -17.92
N LYS A 290 -25.61 -3.15 -18.60
CA LYS A 290 -24.68 -4.18 -18.18
C LYS A 290 -23.42 -3.62 -17.50
N VAL A 291 -23.33 -2.30 -17.30
CA VAL A 291 -22.18 -1.64 -16.70
C VAL A 291 -22.57 -0.98 -15.38
N PHE A 292 -21.99 -1.43 -14.29
CA PHE A 292 -22.28 -0.98 -12.94
C PHE A 292 -21.17 -0.06 -12.42
N LEU A 293 -21.52 1.23 -12.20
CA LEU A 293 -20.58 2.19 -11.61
C LEU A 293 -20.58 2.02 -10.09
N THR A 294 -19.76 1.13 -9.58
CA THR A 294 -19.70 0.78 -8.16
C THR A 294 -18.68 1.63 -7.37
N ALA A 295 -17.92 2.50 -8.04
CA ALA A 295 -16.99 3.42 -7.40
C ALA A 295 -17.66 4.24 -6.30
N GLY A 296 -17.14 4.18 -5.08
CA GLY A 296 -17.63 4.94 -3.93
C GLY A 296 -18.97 4.48 -3.34
N LEU A 297 -19.52 3.33 -3.76
CA LEU A 297 -20.78 2.81 -3.22
C LEU A 297 -20.59 2.05 -1.89
N PHE A 298 -19.44 1.47 -1.70
CA PHE A 298 -19.14 0.62 -0.54
C PHE A 298 -18.07 1.24 0.35
N SER A 299 -17.99 0.77 1.59
CA SER A 299 -16.83 1.02 2.43
C SER A 299 -15.53 0.53 1.75
N LEU A 300 -14.36 0.96 2.23
CA LEU A 300 -13.09 0.44 1.70
C LEU A 300 -13.07 -1.10 1.77
N ASN A 301 -13.46 -1.66 2.90
CA ASN A 301 -13.41 -3.11 3.11
C ASN A 301 -14.48 -3.86 2.31
N GLY A 302 -15.66 -3.26 2.13
CA GLY A 302 -16.68 -3.77 1.21
C GLY A 302 -16.20 -3.71 -0.25
N SER A 303 -15.54 -2.63 -0.66
CA SER A 303 -14.94 -2.53 -2.01
C SER A 303 -13.85 -3.58 -2.23
N ILE A 304 -13.07 -3.92 -1.20
CA ILE A 304 -12.09 -5.01 -1.27
C ILE A 304 -12.80 -6.37 -1.35
N TYR A 305 -13.87 -6.56 -0.56
CA TYR A 305 -14.68 -7.79 -0.63
C TYR A 305 -15.38 -7.96 -1.99
N LEU A 306 -15.82 -6.86 -2.61
CA LEU A 306 -16.44 -6.87 -3.94
C LEU A 306 -15.56 -7.58 -4.98
N LEU A 307 -14.23 -7.46 -4.88
CA LEU A 307 -13.30 -8.12 -5.80
C LEU A 307 -13.51 -9.65 -5.83
N SER A 308 -13.86 -10.26 -4.70
CA SER A 308 -14.14 -11.71 -4.62
C SER A 308 -15.36 -12.17 -5.43
N LYS A 309 -16.18 -11.23 -5.94
CA LYS A 309 -17.33 -11.52 -6.78
C LYS A 309 -17.01 -11.60 -8.27
N PHE A 310 -15.80 -11.18 -8.65
CA PHE A 310 -15.39 -11.09 -10.04
C PHE A 310 -14.72 -12.39 -10.51
N ASP A 311 -15.06 -12.79 -11.73
CA ASP A 311 -14.39 -13.88 -12.44
C ASP A 311 -13.06 -13.41 -13.04
N LEU A 312 -12.98 -12.11 -13.36
CA LEU A 312 -11.79 -11.46 -13.88
C LEU A 312 -11.70 -10.02 -13.35
N PHE A 313 -10.50 -9.58 -13.02
CA PHE A 313 -10.22 -8.21 -12.64
C PHE A 313 -9.18 -7.57 -13.58
N ILE A 314 -9.53 -6.45 -14.20
CA ILE A 314 -8.64 -5.70 -15.10
C ILE A 314 -8.24 -4.40 -14.40
N THR A 315 -6.94 -4.16 -14.27
CA THR A 315 -6.45 -3.01 -13.51
C THR A 315 -5.08 -2.54 -13.97
N THR A 316 -4.76 -1.29 -13.68
CA THR A 316 -3.39 -0.78 -13.76
C THR A 316 -2.62 -1.09 -12.48
N ASP A 317 -1.31 -0.81 -12.43
CA ASP A 317 -0.48 -0.84 -11.21
C ASP A 317 -1.03 0.15 -10.17
N SER A 318 -1.83 -0.35 -9.23
CA SER A 318 -2.56 0.46 -8.25
C SER A 318 -2.88 -0.33 -6.98
N GLY A 319 -3.43 0.34 -5.95
CA GLY A 319 -3.85 -0.32 -4.71
C GLY A 319 -4.79 -1.51 -4.91
N PRO A 320 -5.88 -1.39 -5.71
CA PRO A 320 -6.79 -2.48 -6.03
C PRO A 320 -6.13 -3.74 -6.60
N LEU A 321 -5.03 -3.63 -7.34
CA LEU A 321 -4.27 -4.79 -7.81
C LEU A 321 -3.80 -5.66 -6.64
N HIS A 322 -3.26 -5.05 -5.59
CA HIS A 322 -2.77 -5.79 -4.42
C HIS A 322 -3.91 -6.41 -3.60
N PHE A 323 -5.08 -5.81 -3.63
CA PHE A 323 -6.29 -6.40 -3.04
C PHE A 323 -6.78 -7.61 -3.83
N ALA A 324 -6.71 -7.56 -5.16
CA ALA A 324 -7.09 -8.65 -6.04
C ALA A 324 -6.20 -9.89 -5.84
N TYR A 325 -4.90 -9.72 -5.68
CA TYR A 325 -3.99 -10.81 -5.30
C TYR A 325 -4.43 -11.48 -3.98
N ALA A 326 -4.79 -10.67 -2.98
CA ALA A 326 -5.24 -11.17 -1.68
C ALA A 326 -6.60 -11.89 -1.74
N GLN A 327 -7.39 -11.65 -2.79
CA GLN A 327 -8.66 -12.35 -3.06
C GLN A 327 -8.49 -13.59 -3.95
N ASN A 328 -7.28 -13.84 -4.44
CA ASN A 328 -6.93 -14.99 -5.27
C ASN A 328 -7.81 -15.15 -6.54
N ILE A 329 -8.11 -14.05 -7.20
CA ILE A 329 -8.93 -13.98 -8.43
C ILE A 329 -8.07 -13.87 -9.69
N ASN A 330 -8.66 -14.13 -10.87
CA ASN A 330 -7.96 -13.93 -12.13
C ASN A 330 -7.73 -12.43 -12.40
N ILE A 331 -6.55 -12.07 -12.87
CA ILE A 331 -6.13 -10.67 -13.05
C ILE A 331 -5.55 -10.46 -14.44
N ILE A 332 -5.94 -9.36 -15.08
CA ILE A 332 -5.16 -8.73 -16.15
C ILE A 332 -4.64 -7.41 -15.60
N SER A 333 -3.33 -7.28 -15.51
CA SER A 333 -2.68 -6.08 -15.01
C SER A 333 -1.93 -5.33 -16.12
N ILE A 334 -2.08 -3.99 -16.17
CA ILE A 334 -1.47 -3.12 -17.17
C ILE A 334 -0.36 -2.32 -16.49
N TRP A 335 0.85 -2.48 -16.99
CA TRP A 335 2.06 -1.89 -16.44
C TRP A 335 2.73 -0.95 -17.47
N GLY A 336 3.06 0.23 -17.01
CA GLY A 336 3.77 1.22 -17.80
C GLY A 336 4.90 1.84 -16.99
N THR A 337 4.62 2.93 -16.27
CA THR A 337 5.62 3.65 -15.48
C THR A 337 6.08 2.87 -14.23
N GLY A 338 5.23 1.99 -13.67
CA GLY A 338 5.56 1.13 -12.54
C GLY A 338 6.34 -0.13 -12.96
N SER A 339 7.12 -0.68 -12.03
CA SER A 339 7.87 -1.91 -12.25
C SER A 339 7.07 -3.13 -11.81
N TYR A 340 6.70 -4.00 -12.74
CA TYR A 340 6.10 -5.28 -12.43
C TYR A 340 7.00 -6.13 -11.51
N TRP A 341 8.30 -6.16 -11.81
CA TRP A 341 9.28 -6.93 -11.05
C TRP A 341 9.39 -6.49 -9.59
N HIS A 342 9.17 -5.21 -9.33
CA HIS A 342 9.23 -4.65 -7.98
C HIS A 342 7.89 -4.79 -7.23
N TYR A 343 6.76 -4.60 -7.90
CA TYR A 343 5.44 -4.55 -7.27
C TYR A 343 4.50 -5.70 -7.60
N GLY A 344 4.70 -6.47 -8.68
CA GLY A 344 3.91 -7.65 -9.01
C GLY A 344 4.18 -8.84 -8.10
N TYR A 345 3.34 -9.87 -8.16
CA TYR A 345 3.57 -11.16 -7.50
C TYR A 345 4.06 -12.18 -8.50
N MET A 346 5.38 -12.34 -8.60
CA MET A 346 6.07 -13.13 -9.61
C MET A 346 5.63 -14.61 -9.74
N ASN A 347 5.02 -15.17 -8.70
CA ASN A 347 4.57 -16.57 -8.69
C ASN A 347 3.05 -16.68 -8.61
N TYR A 348 2.32 -15.66 -9.07
CA TYR A 348 0.87 -15.68 -9.12
C TYR A 348 0.41 -16.21 -10.47
N ASP A 349 -0.08 -17.41 -10.50
CA ASP A 349 -0.47 -18.17 -11.71
C ASP A 349 -1.77 -17.69 -12.38
N LYS A 350 -2.56 -16.84 -11.67
CA LYS A 350 -3.81 -16.28 -12.17
C LYS A 350 -3.68 -14.86 -12.72
N GLU A 351 -2.46 -14.41 -13.00
CA GLU A 351 -2.22 -13.09 -13.58
C GLU A 351 -1.69 -13.17 -14.99
N TYR A 352 -2.28 -12.38 -15.88
CA TYR A 352 -1.71 -12.02 -17.16
C TYR A 352 -1.33 -10.54 -17.13
N PHE A 353 -0.02 -10.23 -17.15
CA PHE A 353 0.45 -8.84 -17.14
C PHE A 353 0.78 -8.35 -18.54
N LEU A 354 0.37 -7.12 -18.82
CA LEU A 354 0.63 -6.40 -20.04
C LEU A 354 1.63 -5.28 -19.77
N MET A 355 2.69 -5.21 -20.54
CA MET A 355 3.71 -4.17 -20.42
C MET A 355 4.28 -3.86 -21.79
N ALA A 356 4.27 -2.58 -22.19
CA ALA A 356 5.00 -2.15 -23.37
C ALA A 356 6.50 -2.14 -23.03
N ASN A 357 7.28 -2.97 -23.74
CA ASN A 357 8.72 -3.07 -23.50
C ASN A 357 9.46 -1.93 -24.19
N ILE A 358 9.35 -0.71 -23.62
CA ILE A 358 10.02 0.47 -24.14
C ILE A 358 11.23 0.85 -23.28
N TYR A 359 12.21 1.50 -23.89
CA TYR A 359 13.53 1.82 -23.28
C TYR A 359 13.47 2.67 -22.01
N CYS A 360 12.42 3.49 -21.80
CA CYS A 360 12.29 4.37 -20.64
C CYS A 360 11.35 3.84 -19.53
N SER A 361 10.83 2.62 -19.65
CA SER A 361 9.99 1.97 -18.66
C SER A 361 10.77 0.87 -17.91
N PRO A 362 10.59 0.74 -16.59
CA PRO A 362 9.82 1.59 -15.68
C PRO A 362 10.60 2.84 -15.22
N CYS A 363 9.91 3.97 -15.03
CA CYS A 363 10.54 5.23 -14.56
C CYS A 363 9.96 5.77 -13.24
N LEU A 364 8.87 5.20 -12.75
CA LEU A 364 8.22 5.63 -11.51
C LEU A 364 9.20 5.56 -10.33
N TYR A 365 9.28 6.64 -9.54
CA TYR A 365 10.21 6.83 -8.41
C TYR A 365 11.71 6.91 -8.80
N LEU A 366 12.07 6.76 -10.06
CA LEU A 366 13.44 6.99 -10.54
C LEU A 366 13.65 8.43 -10.99
N THR A 367 12.59 9.12 -11.34
CA THR A 367 12.62 10.54 -11.72
C THR A 367 11.49 11.32 -11.07
N VAL A 368 11.75 12.58 -10.75
CA VAL A 368 10.73 13.49 -10.18
C VAL A 368 9.74 13.93 -11.26
N LYS A 369 10.21 14.08 -12.50
CA LYS A 369 9.38 14.44 -13.66
C LYS A 369 9.78 13.55 -14.82
N PRO A 370 8.88 12.66 -15.28
CA PRO A 370 9.20 11.82 -16.43
C PRO A 370 9.40 12.68 -17.69
N PRO A 371 10.35 12.32 -18.56
CA PRO A 371 10.67 13.11 -19.76
C PRO A 371 9.49 13.23 -20.74
N CYS A 372 8.59 12.27 -20.75
CA CYS A 372 7.37 12.29 -21.54
C CYS A 372 6.29 13.25 -21.03
N ARG A 373 6.48 13.88 -19.86
CA ARG A 373 5.52 14.79 -19.23
C ARG A 373 4.09 14.24 -19.13
N GLY A 374 3.95 12.94 -18.94
CA GLY A 374 2.64 12.26 -18.86
C GLY A 374 2.10 11.78 -20.21
N HIS A 375 2.86 11.85 -21.29
CA HIS A 375 2.47 11.31 -22.60
C HIS A 375 2.54 9.77 -22.67
N ASN A 376 2.87 9.13 -21.64
CA ASN A 376 2.80 7.70 -21.26
C ASN A 376 2.75 6.69 -22.44
N ILE A 377 3.70 6.78 -23.39
CA ILE A 377 3.79 5.83 -24.49
C ILE A 377 4.05 4.38 -24.06
N CYS A 378 4.28 4.18 -22.76
CA CYS A 378 4.45 2.87 -22.11
C CYS A 378 3.13 2.23 -21.66
N LEU A 379 2.01 2.94 -21.82
CA LEU A 379 0.66 2.49 -21.46
C LEU A 379 -0.25 2.42 -22.68
#